data_8d78d36c78f284b61dc97d7e78228a75
#
_entry.id   8d78d36c78f284b61dc97d7e78228a75
#
_cell.length_a   1.000
_cell.length_b   1.000
_cell.length_c   1.000
_cell.angle_alpha   90.00
_cell.angle_beta   90.00
_cell.angle_gamma   90.00
#
_symmetry.space_group_name_H-M   'P 1'
#
loop_
_entity.id
_entity.type
_entity.pdbx_description
1 polymer ?
#
loop_
_entity_poly.entity_id
_entity_poly.type
_entity_poly.pdbx_seq_one_letter_code
_entity_poly.pdbx_strand_id
1 'polypeptide(L)'
;MPSLVGSEMCIRDRCRTGCPLGNNIPAFIQKVKEDNLEEAYKILCETTAIPAICGRICPHQKQCQGKCIRGIKSEPVSIGEIEAYVGDWALNNTNSLLNCCKDIQEKNKKVAVIGGGPSGLTAAVFLRKNGYKVTIYEKQKDLGGILKRGIPEFRLSNEIVEKTIEQILALGIDVQCEKELGKNLYLVDLKKEYDAIYLSIGANIPRKMAIEGEELEGVYGGNSLLENQNHPDYTNKKVAIIGGGNVAMDCARTIKRMGAKQVVVIYRRSEAEMPAESKEISDAKKEGVEFLFLNNIVKILGTNKVEKIECIKTELVQKEGETRKSPVNIE
;
A
#
# COMPACT_ATOMS: atom_id res chain seq x y z
N MET A 1 -6.28 35.24 -30.01
CA MET A 1 -5.72 33.93 -29.70
C MET A 1 -6.11 33.58 -28.27
N PRO A 2 -6.94 32.57 -28.04
CA PRO A 2 -7.21 32.13 -26.69
C PRO A 2 -5.98 31.42 -26.16
N SER A 3 -5.54 31.92 -25.07
CA SER A 3 -4.29 31.77 -24.38
C SER A 3 -3.74 30.34 -24.32
N LEU A 4 -2.57 30.14 -24.89
CA LEU A 4 -1.62 29.05 -24.60
C LEU A 4 -1.32 28.90 -23.10
N VAL A 5 -1.59 29.92 -22.29
CA VAL A 5 -1.39 29.94 -20.83
C VAL A 5 -2.24 28.89 -20.12
N GLY A 6 -3.46 28.64 -20.54
CA GLY A 6 -4.30 27.55 -19.98
C GLY A 6 -3.82 26.16 -20.37
N SER A 7 -3.28 25.99 -21.57
CA SER A 7 -2.74 24.70 -22.03
C SER A 7 -1.39 24.35 -21.37
N GLU A 8 -0.54 25.34 -21.11
CA GLU A 8 0.73 25.11 -20.40
C GLU A 8 0.52 24.77 -18.93
N MET A 9 -0.43 25.40 -18.24
CA MET A 9 -0.81 25.01 -16.86
C MET A 9 -1.38 23.59 -16.82
N CYS A 10 -2.29 23.23 -17.73
CA CYS A 10 -2.83 21.87 -17.82
C CYS A 10 -1.73 20.83 -18.13
N ILE A 11 -0.73 21.17 -18.93
CA ILE A 11 0.40 20.28 -19.27
C ILE A 11 1.31 20.06 -18.07
N ARG A 12 1.60 21.13 -17.30
CA ARG A 12 2.49 21.04 -16.13
C ARG A 12 1.84 20.34 -14.91
N ASP A 13 0.53 20.31 -14.82
CA ASP A 13 -0.20 19.77 -13.66
C ASP A 13 -0.75 18.35 -13.85
N ARG A 14 -0.47 17.70 -14.99
CA ARG A 14 -0.99 16.32 -15.25
C ARG A 14 -0.57 15.30 -14.20
N CYS A 15 0.67 15.36 -13.70
CA CYS A 15 1.13 14.49 -12.63
C CYS A 15 0.38 14.79 -11.32
N ARG A 16 0.06 16.05 -11.02
CA ARG A 16 -0.75 16.45 -9.87
C ARG A 16 -2.15 15.86 -9.93
N THR A 17 -2.83 15.95 -11.09
CA THR A 17 -4.16 15.34 -11.27
C THR A 17 -4.13 13.82 -11.28
N GLY A 18 -2.97 13.21 -11.52
CA GLY A 18 -2.74 11.77 -11.40
C GLY A 18 -2.49 11.31 -9.96
N CYS A 19 -2.16 12.22 -9.05
CA CYS A 19 -1.99 11.92 -7.64
C CYS A 19 -3.34 11.99 -6.91
N PRO A 20 -3.79 10.93 -6.22
CA PRO A 20 -5.05 10.95 -5.49
C PRO A 20 -5.13 12.04 -4.39
N LEU A 21 -3.98 12.45 -3.85
CA LEU A 21 -3.88 13.51 -2.84
C LEU A 21 -3.73 14.90 -3.46
N GLY A 22 -3.51 14.99 -4.78
CA GLY A 22 -3.27 16.25 -5.47
C GLY A 22 -1.96 16.94 -5.08
N ASN A 23 -0.91 16.16 -4.71
CA ASN A 23 0.41 16.68 -4.36
C ASN A 23 0.90 17.67 -5.40
N ASN A 24 1.46 18.78 -4.94
CA ASN A 24 2.07 19.79 -5.82
C ASN A 24 3.44 19.33 -6.33
N ILE A 25 3.39 18.28 -7.19
CA ILE A 25 4.56 17.58 -7.69
C ILE A 25 5.56 18.50 -8.40
N PRO A 26 5.14 19.41 -9.31
CA PRO A 26 6.08 20.34 -9.94
C PRO A 26 6.80 21.23 -8.93
N ALA A 27 6.10 21.70 -7.90
CA ALA A 27 6.68 22.60 -6.92
C ALA A 27 7.71 21.92 -6.03
N PHE A 28 7.41 20.74 -5.48
CA PHE A 28 8.40 20.07 -4.63
C PHE A 28 9.63 19.62 -5.42
N ILE A 29 9.47 19.15 -6.66
CA ILE A 29 10.60 18.79 -7.55
C ILE A 29 11.44 20.02 -7.87
N GLN A 30 10.81 21.18 -8.08
CA GLN A 30 11.56 22.41 -8.31
C GLN A 30 12.42 22.77 -7.08
N LYS A 31 11.90 22.58 -5.87
CA LYS A 31 12.67 22.80 -4.64
C LYS A 31 13.83 21.80 -4.47
N VAL A 32 13.64 20.56 -4.87
CA VAL A 32 14.73 19.57 -4.92
C VAL A 32 15.83 20.01 -5.90
N LYS A 33 15.47 20.55 -7.07
CA LYS A 33 16.45 21.11 -8.04
C LYS A 33 17.20 22.32 -7.49
N GLU A 34 16.61 23.07 -6.59
CA GLU A 34 17.19 24.22 -5.89
C GLU A 34 18.00 23.81 -4.65
N ASP A 35 18.18 22.50 -4.42
CA ASP A 35 18.82 21.91 -3.24
C ASP A 35 18.16 22.34 -1.91
N ASN A 36 16.89 22.68 -1.96
CA ASN A 36 16.09 23.12 -0.80
C ASN A 36 15.10 22.01 -0.38
N LEU A 37 15.63 20.97 0.30
CA LEU A 37 14.84 19.81 0.72
C LEU A 37 13.84 20.13 1.82
N GLU A 38 14.14 21.11 2.68
CA GLU A 38 13.19 21.55 3.73
C GLU A 38 11.91 22.10 3.11
N GLU A 39 12.04 22.98 2.12
CA GLU A 39 10.87 23.56 1.46
C GLU A 39 10.15 22.54 0.58
N ALA A 40 10.89 21.63 -0.06
CA ALA A 40 10.30 20.51 -0.80
C ALA A 40 9.44 19.63 0.13
N TYR A 41 9.92 19.35 1.35
CA TYR A 41 9.17 18.58 2.34
C TYR A 41 7.95 19.33 2.86
N LYS A 42 8.04 20.64 3.11
CA LYS A 42 6.89 21.47 3.51
C LYS A 42 5.76 21.40 2.47
N ILE A 43 6.11 21.51 1.18
CA ILE A 43 5.14 21.39 0.08
C ILE A 43 4.48 20.00 0.08
N LEU A 44 5.24 18.92 0.27
CA LEU A 44 4.68 17.57 0.40
C LEU A 44 3.74 17.47 1.60
N CYS A 45 4.13 18.02 2.75
CA CYS A 45 3.34 17.97 3.97
C CYS A 45 1.97 18.69 3.89
N GLU A 46 1.71 19.51 2.87
CA GLU A 46 0.39 20.09 2.66
C GLU A 46 -0.68 19.02 2.42
N THR A 47 -0.32 17.94 1.75
CA THR A 47 -1.27 16.91 1.30
C THR A 47 -0.86 15.49 1.68
N THR A 48 0.41 15.24 2.03
CA THR A 48 0.97 13.91 2.34
C THR A 48 1.49 13.87 3.77
N ALA A 49 1.03 12.90 4.58
CA ALA A 49 1.52 12.70 5.95
C ALA A 49 2.76 11.79 6.02
N ILE A 50 2.96 10.92 5.03
CA ILE A 50 3.95 9.82 5.03
C ILE A 50 4.74 9.73 3.71
N PRO A 51 5.41 10.82 3.26
CA PRO A 51 6.02 10.88 1.93
C PRO A 51 7.11 9.83 1.71
N ALA A 52 7.95 9.51 2.71
CA ALA A 52 8.96 8.46 2.61
C ALA A 52 8.36 7.09 2.25
N ILE A 53 7.15 6.82 2.72
CA ILE A 53 6.40 5.58 2.45
C ILE A 53 5.70 5.69 1.08
N CYS A 54 4.97 6.79 0.82
CA CYS A 54 4.28 7.01 -0.45
C CYS A 54 5.23 6.91 -1.65
N GLY A 55 6.42 7.50 -1.55
CA GLY A 55 7.42 7.45 -2.61
C GLY A 55 7.91 6.04 -2.96
N ARG A 56 7.73 5.06 -2.05
CA ARG A 56 8.15 3.66 -2.25
C ARG A 56 7.03 2.72 -2.70
N ILE A 57 5.81 2.92 -2.19
CA ILE A 57 4.76 1.90 -2.33
C ILE A 57 3.51 2.35 -3.10
N CYS A 58 3.37 3.65 -3.40
CA CYS A 58 2.29 4.10 -4.28
C CYS A 58 2.39 3.47 -5.68
N PRO A 59 1.29 3.16 -6.34
CA PRO A 59 1.28 2.67 -7.72
C PRO A 59 1.53 3.81 -8.72
N HIS A 60 2.74 4.39 -8.69
CA HIS A 60 3.12 5.59 -9.44
C HIS A 60 2.84 5.49 -10.93
N GLN A 61 3.07 4.31 -11.54
CA GLN A 61 2.81 4.06 -12.96
C GLN A 61 1.33 4.18 -13.34
N LYS A 62 0.41 3.94 -12.39
CA LYS A 62 -1.04 4.09 -12.55
C LYS A 62 -1.55 5.45 -12.07
N GLN A 63 -0.72 6.21 -11.40
CA GLN A 63 -1.04 7.50 -10.79
C GLN A 63 -0.19 8.63 -11.41
N CYS A 64 0.63 9.29 -10.61
CA CYS A 64 1.37 10.49 -11.00
C CYS A 64 2.35 10.27 -12.17
N GLN A 65 3.16 9.21 -12.14
CA GLN A 65 4.11 8.92 -13.23
C GLN A 65 3.40 8.52 -14.53
N GLY A 66 2.30 7.75 -14.43
CA GLY A 66 1.48 7.38 -15.59
C GLY A 66 0.79 8.57 -16.27
N LYS A 67 0.71 9.73 -15.59
CA LYS A 67 0.20 10.99 -16.15
C LYS A 67 1.32 11.98 -16.51
N CYS A 68 2.58 11.61 -16.30
CA CYS A 68 3.71 12.48 -16.60
C CYS A 68 3.77 12.83 -18.10
N ILE A 69 3.80 14.14 -18.42
CA ILE A 69 3.85 14.61 -19.80
C ILE A 69 5.11 14.11 -20.52
N ARG A 70 6.23 14.00 -19.80
CA ARG A 70 7.48 13.50 -20.35
C ARG A 70 7.35 12.05 -20.82
N GLY A 71 6.55 11.23 -20.11
CA GLY A 71 6.31 9.83 -20.43
C GLY A 71 5.60 9.58 -21.78
N ILE A 72 5.14 10.65 -22.48
CA ILE A 72 4.57 10.54 -23.84
C ILE A 72 5.67 10.29 -24.89
N LYS A 73 6.87 10.84 -24.69
CA LYS A 73 7.95 10.80 -25.68
C LYS A 73 9.25 10.18 -25.14
N SER A 74 9.36 9.98 -23.84
CA SER A 74 10.54 9.45 -23.17
C SER A 74 10.13 8.81 -21.85
N GLU A 75 11.09 8.37 -21.04
CA GLU A 75 10.83 7.91 -19.68
C GLU A 75 10.18 9.00 -18.82
N PRO A 76 9.12 8.67 -18.05
CA PRO A 76 8.52 9.60 -17.11
C PRO A 76 9.53 10.02 -16.04
N VAL A 77 9.28 11.15 -15.39
CA VAL A 77 10.04 11.54 -14.19
C VAL A 77 9.80 10.51 -13.09
N SER A 78 10.85 10.05 -12.41
CA SER A 78 10.80 9.14 -11.28
C SER A 78 10.25 9.83 -10.02
N ILE A 79 8.99 10.27 -10.09
CA ILE A 79 8.33 11.09 -9.05
C ILE A 79 8.39 10.41 -7.69
N GLY A 80 8.11 9.09 -7.65
CA GLY A 80 8.15 8.32 -6.41
C GLY A 80 9.55 8.30 -5.78
N GLU A 81 10.60 8.13 -6.57
CA GLU A 81 11.98 8.11 -6.06
C GLU A 81 12.38 9.48 -5.49
N ILE A 82 11.97 10.57 -6.15
CA ILE A 82 12.22 11.92 -5.65
C ILE A 82 11.42 12.19 -4.37
N GLU A 83 10.15 11.76 -4.31
CA GLU A 83 9.33 11.87 -3.10
C GLU A 83 9.93 11.06 -1.94
N ALA A 84 10.41 9.83 -2.20
CA ALA A 84 11.11 9.01 -1.21
C ALA A 84 12.39 9.69 -0.73
N TYR A 85 13.19 10.27 -1.61
CA TYR A 85 14.41 11.00 -1.25
C TYR A 85 14.14 12.18 -0.32
N VAL A 86 13.14 13.00 -0.62
CA VAL A 86 12.72 14.11 0.26
C VAL A 86 12.20 13.59 1.60
N GLY A 87 11.42 12.48 1.56
CA GLY A 87 10.93 11.83 2.77
C GLY A 87 12.05 11.29 3.65
N ASP A 88 13.06 10.65 3.07
CA ASP A 88 14.23 10.12 3.79
C ASP A 88 15.06 11.24 4.42
N TRP A 89 15.26 12.34 3.69
CA TRP A 89 15.87 13.53 4.25
C TRP A 89 15.13 13.98 5.51
N ALA A 90 13.80 14.06 5.45
CA ALA A 90 12.98 14.47 6.57
C ALA A 90 13.05 13.50 7.75
N LEU A 91 13.11 12.18 7.50
CA LEU A 91 13.26 11.17 8.56
C LEU A 91 14.61 11.26 9.28
N ASN A 92 15.64 11.74 8.60
CA ASN A 92 16.97 11.93 9.19
C ASN A 92 17.17 13.32 9.82
N ASN A 93 16.20 14.23 9.63
CA ASN A 93 16.22 15.56 10.24
C ASN A 93 15.13 15.65 11.32
N THR A 94 15.57 15.64 12.58
CA THR A 94 14.67 15.65 13.74
C THR A 94 13.66 16.81 13.66
N ASN A 95 12.40 16.50 13.96
CA ASN A 95 11.29 17.46 14.00
C ASN A 95 10.85 18.02 12.64
N SER A 96 11.25 17.46 11.50
CA SER A 96 10.82 17.97 10.19
C SER A 96 9.28 18.06 10.07
N LEU A 97 8.55 17.04 10.48
CA LEU A 97 7.09 17.05 10.47
C LEU A 97 6.53 18.05 11.51
N LEU A 98 7.11 18.11 12.71
CA LEU A 98 6.72 19.07 13.74
C LEU A 98 6.92 20.52 13.26
N ASN A 99 8.02 20.77 12.55
CA ASN A 99 8.29 22.08 11.95
C ASN A 99 7.24 22.50 10.92
N CYS A 100 6.64 21.55 10.19
CA CYS A 100 5.51 21.80 9.29
C CYS A 100 4.20 22.07 10.02
N CYS A 101 4.16 21.94 11.34
CA CYS A 101 2.97 22.02 12.18
C CYS A 101 3.09 23.06 13.32
N LYS A 102 4.00 24.06 13.21
CA LYS A 102 4.32 24.99 14.30
C LYS A 102 3.16 25.89 14.73
N ASP A 103 2.21 26.19 13.85
CA ASP A 103 1.14 27.16 14.09
C ASP A 103 -0.20 26.48 14.43
N ILE A 104 -0.16 25.34 15.12
CA ILE A 104 -1.37 24.62 15.51
C ILE A 104 -2.14 25.43 16.55
N GLN A 105 -3.32 25.90 16.16
CA GLN A 105 -4.29 26.48 17.09
C GLN A 105 -5.09 25.36 17.76
N GLU A 106 -4.83 25.14 19.04
CA GLU A 106 -5.49 24.09 19.82
C GLU A 106 -7.00 24.30 19.90
N LYS A 107 -7.75 23.26 19.59
CA LYS A 107 -9.19 23.18 19.74
C LYS A 107 -9.54 22.32 20.94
N ASN A 108 -10.51 22.74 21.74
CA ASN A 108 -10.99 21.93 22.87
C ASN A 108 -11.91 20.81 22.40
N LYS A 109 -11.43 19.98 21.48
CA LYS A 109 -12.14 18.84 20.89
C LYS A 109 -11.23 17.65 20.74
N LYS A 110 -11.78 16.46 21.02
CA LYS A 110 -11.06 15.18 21.00
C LYS A 110 -11.58 14.25 19.90
N VAL A 111 -10.67 13.58 19.22
CA VAL A 111 -10.99 12.60 18.18
C VAL A 111 -10.32 11.27 18.50
N ALA A 112 -11.10 10.20 18.52
CA ALA A 112 -10.59 8.83 18.56
C ALA A 112 -10.36 8.31 17.16
N VAL A 113 -9.18 7.78 16.88
CA VAL A 113 -8.83 7.09 15.62
C VAL A 113 -8.70 5.60 15.92
N ILE A 114 -9.52 4.76 15.31
CA ILE A 114 -9.55 3.33 15.54
C ILE A 114 -8.81 2.61 14.43
N GLY A 115 -7.59 2.15 14.74
CA GLY A 115 -6.65 1.52 13.83
C GLY A 115 -5.46 2.43 13.50
N GLY A 116 -4.25 1.95 13.84
CA GLY A 116 -2.97 2.64 13.67
C GLY A 116 -2.24 2.31 12.35
N GLY A 117 -2.96 1.90 11.33
CA GLY A 117 -2.45 1.69 9.98
C GLY A 117 -2.29 3.00 9.19
N PRO A 118 -1.93 2.94 7.88
CA PRO A 118 -1.64 4.14 7.07
C PRO A 118 -2.79 5.15 7.06
N SER A 119 -4.03 4.68 7.02
CA SER A 119 -5.22 5.55 7.06
C SER A 119 -5.34 6.28 8.39
N GLY A 120 -5.20 5.57 9.51
CA GLY A 120 -5.31 6.16 10.85
C GLY A 120 -4.16 7.12 11.16
N LEU A 121 -2.92 6.75 10.81
CA LEU A 121 -1.76 7.60 10.95
C LEU A 121 -1.91 8.92 10.15
N THR A 122 -2.35 8.82 8.90
CA THR A 122 -2.60 9.99 8.06
C THR A 122 -3.72 10.88 8.63
N ALA A 123 -4.84 10.29 9.03
CA ALA A 123 -5.94 11.01 9.65
C ALA A 123 -5.49 11.72 10.94
N ALA A 124 -4.71 11.04 11.78
CA ALA A 124 -4.20 11.61 13.02
C ALA A 124 -3.32 12.85 12.78
N VAL A 125 -2.41 12.79 11.77
CA VAL A 125 -1.58 13.95 11.39
C VAL A 125 -2.45 15.14 10.98
N PHE A 126 -3.41 14.95 10.07
CA PHE A 126 -4.24 16.04 9.58
C PHE A 126 -5.22 16.57 10.64
N LEU A 127 -5.76 15.72 11.49
CA LEU A 127 -6.56 16.13 12.65
C LEU A 127 -5.71 16.97 13.62
N ARG A 128 -4.49 16.51 13.90
CA ARG A 128 -3.59 17.23 14.79
C ARG A 128 -3.14 18.56 14.21
N LYS A 129 -2.83 18.63 12.92
CA LYS A 129 -2.56 19.90 12.21
C LYS A 129 -3.71 20.90 12.31
N ASN A 130 -4.94 20.42 12.40
CA ASN A 130 -6.13 21.24 12.58
C ASN A 130 -6.47 21.54 14.04
N GLY A 131 -5.59 21.22 15.00
CA GLY A 131 -5.70 21.57 16.41
C GLY A 131 -6.57 20.62 17.25
N TYR A 132 -6.97 19.48 16.73
CA TYR A 132 -7.72 18.49 17.50
C TYR A 132 -6.78 17.65 18.37
N LYS A 133 -7.22 17.29 19.59
CA LYS A 133 -6.56 16.28 20.40
C LYS A 133 -6.90 14.91 19.81
N VAL A 134 -5.88 14.08 19.58
CA VAL A 134 -6.05 12.79 18.89
C VAL A 134 -5.53 11.67 19.75
N THR A 135 -6.32 10.61 19.88
CA THR A 135 -5.90 9.34 20.46
C THR A 135 -6.08 8.24 19.42
N ILE A 136 -5.01 7.50 19.13
CA ILE A 136 -5.05 6.32 18.26
C ILE A 136 -5.22 5.08 19.13
N TYR A 137 -6.22 4.27 18.82
CA TYR A 137 -6.45 2.93 19.38
C TYR A 137 -6.03 1.88 18.36
N GLU A 138 -5.15 0.97 18.74
CA GLU A 138 -4.64 -0.09 17.87
C GLU A 138 -4.81 -1.46 18.54
N LYS A 139 -5.31 -2.45 17.80
CA LYS A 139 -5.52 -3.82 18.31
C LYS A 139 -4.20 -4.56 18.54
N GLN A 140 -3.17 -4.22 17.82
CA GLN A 140 -1.85 -4.82 17.93
C GLN A 140 -1.01 -4.10 19.01
N LYS A 141 0.15 -4.67 19.32
CA LYS A 141 1.10 -4.10 20.29
C LYS A 141 1.82 -2.84 19.78
N ASP A 142 1.79 -2.58 18.48
CA ASP A 142 2.47 -1.47 17.82
C ASP A 142 1.65 -0.95 16.61
N LEU A 143 1.94 0.29 16.22
CA LEU A 143 1.34 0.95 15.06
C LEU A 143 1.98 0.49 13.76
N GLY A 144 1.38 0.89 12.63
CA GLY A 144 1.86 0.66 11.27
C GLY A 144 0.93 -0.19 10.41
N GLY A 145 0.16 -1.10 11.02
CA GLY A 145 -0.78 -1.97 10.30
C GLY A 145 -0.11 -2.70 9.14
N ILE A 146 -0.68 -2.62 7.94
CA ILE A 146 -0.15 -3.27 6.73
C ILE A 146 1.26 -2.79 6.35
N LEU A 147 1.64 -1.56 6.69
CA LEU A 147 2.98 -1.02 6.40
C LEU A 147 4.08 -1.83 7.09
N LYS A 148 3.81 -2.31 8.30
CA LYS A 148 4.77 -3.04 9.13
C LYS A 148 4.61 -4.56 9.03
N ARG A 149 3.39 -5.04 8.80
CA ARG A 149 3.06 -6.47 8.88
C ARG A 149 2.67 -7.13 7.56
N GLY A 150 2.20 -6.35 6.58
CA GLY A 150 1.71 -6.91 5.31
C GLY A 150 2.63 -6.65 4.13
N ILE A 151 3.44 -5.58 4.17
CA ILE A 151 4.40 -5.25 3.13
C ILE A 151 5.76 -5.83 3.53
N PRO A 152 6.39 -6.68 2.70
CA PRO A 152 7.70 -7.26 3.02
C PRO A 152 8.79 -6.20 3.16
N GLU A 153 9.74 -6.45 4.05
CA GLU A 153 10.82 -5.51 4.38
C GLU A 153 11.70 -5.13 3.17
N PHE A 154 11.82 -6.02 2.18
CA PHE A 154 12.56 -5.73 0.95
C PHE A 154 11.85 -4.71 0.03
N ARG A 155 10.58 -4.38 0.27
CA ARG A 155 9.84 -3.31 -0.40
C ARG A 155 9.73 -2.05 0.46
N LEU A 156 9.52 -2.22 1.75
CA LEU A 156 9.39 -1.14 2.72
C LEU A 156 10.05 -1.54 4.02
N SER A 157 11.21 -0.97 4.30
CA SER A 157 11.97 -1.23 5.52
C SER A 157 11.15 -0.85 6.77
N ASN A 158 11.16 -1.71 7.78
CA ASN A 158 10.55 -1.42 9.07
C ASN A 158 11.15 -0.18 9.73
N GLU A 159 12.44 0.09 9.53
CA GLU A 159 13.11 1.30 10.02
C GLU A 159 12.45 2.58 9.51
N ILE A 160 12.10 2.63 8.21
CA ILE A 160 11.39 3.77 7.60
C ILE A 160 10.01 3.93 8.21
N VAL A 161 9.29 2.83 8.43
CA VAL A 161 7.97 2.85 9.04
C VAL A 161 8.05 3.35 10.48
N GLU A 162 8.99 2.86 11.27
CA GLU A 162 9.18 3.24 12.66
C GLU A 162 9.55 4.72 12.80
N LYS A 163 10.56 5.19 12.07
CA LYS A 163 10.93 6.62 12.04
C LYS A 163 9.76 7.52 11.61
N THR A 164 8.95 7.06 10.65
CA THR A 164 7.75 7.80 10.23
C THR A 164 6.74 7.90 11.36
N ILE A 165 6.49 6.80 12.07
CA ILE A 165 5.57 6.77 13.22
C ILE A 165 6.10 7.66 14.35
N GLU A 166 7.38 7.60 14.66
CA GLU A 166 8.02 8.45 15.69
C GLU A 166 7.80 9.94 15.41
N GLN A 167 8.01 10.38 14.17
CA GLN A 167 7.76 11.77 13.79
C GLN A 167 6.26 12.15 13.89
N ILE A 168 5.37 11.23 13.59
CA ILE A 168 3.92 11.43 13.74
C ILE A 168 3.55 11.59 15.21
N LEU A 169 4.08 10.74 16.07
CA LEU A 169 3.80 10.78 17.52
C LEU A 169 4.38 12.02 18.19
N ALA A 170 5.49 12.57 17.68
CA ALA A 170 6.07 13.82 18.13
C ALA A 170 5.12 15.03 18.01
N LEU A 171 4.05 14.92 17.22
CA LEU A 171 2.98 15.93 17.15
C LEU A 171 2.09 15.97 18.41
N GLY A 172 2.32 15.13 19.41
CA GLY A 172 1.50 15.04 20.62
C GLY A 172 0.22 14.24 20.39
N ILE A 173 0.31 13.13 19.65
CA ILE A 173 -0.77 12.16 19.43
C ILE A 173 -0.66 11.07 20.49
N ASP A 174 -1.74 10.84 21.25
CA ASP A 174 -1.82 9.76 22.22
C ASP A 174 -2.05 8.41 21.54
N VAL A 175 -1.49 7.34 22.12
CA VAL A 175 -1.62 5.97 21.57
C VAL A 175 -2.02 5.00 22.67
N GLN A 176 -2.98 4.15 22.37
CA GLN A 176 -3.37 3.00 23.18
C GLN A 176 -3.36 1.74 22.30
N CYS A 177 -2.30 0.96 22.45
CA CYS A 177 -2.18 -0.35 21.82
C CYS A 177 -2.96 -1.44 22.56
N GLU A 178 -3.11 -2.63 21.95
CA GLU A 178 -3.84 -3.78 22.48
C GLU A 178 -5.32 -3.47 22.79
N LYS A 179 -5.90 -2.52 22.04
CA LYS A 179 -7.29 -2.09 22.13
C LYS A 179 -8.06 -2.50 20.87
N GLU A 180 -8.82 -3.57 21.00
CA GLU A 180 -9.60 -4.16 19.90
C GLU A 180 -11.07 -3.78 20.00
N LEU A 181 -11.59 -3.16 18.94
CA LEU A 181 -12.99 -2.75 18.87
C LEU A 181 -13.92 -3.96 18.91
N GLY A 182 -14.89 -3.94 19.84
CA GLY A 182 -15.83 -5.02 20.07
C GLY A 182 -15.35 -6.09 21.07
N LYS A 183 -14.11 -5.97 21.59
CA LYS A 183 -13.54 -6.91 22.56
C LYS A 183 -13.20 -6.25 23.89
N ASN A 184 -12.35 -5.24 23.86
CA ASN A 184 -11.95 -4.46 25.04
C ASN A 184 -11.96 -2.94 24.78
N LEU A 185 -12.57 -2.53 23.67
CA LEU A 185 -12.84 -1.15 23.28
C LEU A 185 -14.25 -1.11 22.67
N TYR A 186 -15.11 -0.21 23.16
CA TYR A 186 -16.50 -0.16 22.72
C TYR A 186 -16.89 1.23 22.23
N LEU A 187 -17.61 1.30 21.11
CA LEU A 187 -18.08 2.57 20.51
C LEU A 187 -18.96 3.39 21.46
N VAL A 188 -19.74 2.71 22.31
CA VAL A 188 -20.62 3.38 23.29
C VAL A 188 -19.82 4.21 24.29
N ASP A 189 -18.67 3.71 24.72
CA ASP A 189 -17.81 4.42 25.67
C ASP A 189 -17.02 5.52 24.98
N LEU A 190 -16.48 5.26 23.80
CA LEU A 190 -15.81 6.29 22.99
C LEU A 190 -16.72 7.48 22.67
N LYS A 191 -18.00 7.25 22.39
CA LYS A 191 -18.97 8.32 22.13
C LYS A 191 -19.24 9.24 23.33
N LYS A 192 -18.93 8.81 24.56
CA LYS A 192 -19.05 9.62 25.77
C LYS A 192 -17.82 10.52 25.98
N GLU A 193 -16.67 10.08 25.48
CA GLU A 193 -15.37 10.71 25.75
C GLU A 193 -14.86 11.58 24.59
N TYR A 194 -15.23 11.22 23.35
CA TYR A 194 -14.73 11.86 22.13
C TYR A 194 -15.83 12.59 21.34
N ASP A 195 -15.49 13.74 20.77
CA ASP A 195 -16.39 14.52 19.90
C ASP A 195 -16.61 13.82 18.54
N ALA A 196 -15.62 13.04 18.07
CA ALA A 196 -15.71 12.29 16.83
C ALA A 196 -14.87 10.98 16.90
N ILE A 197 -15.26 10.00 16.08
CA ILE A 197 -14.57 8.73 15.96
C ILE A 197 -14.29 8.49 14.49
N TYR A 198 -13.02 8.22 14.14
CA TYR A 198 -12.58 7.83 12.81
C TYR A 198 -12.26 6.35 12.76
N LEU A 199 -12.93 5.60 11.89
CA LEU A 199 -12.73 4.15 11.75
C LEU A 199 -11.75 3.85 10.60
N SER A 200 -10.60 3.28 10.94
CA SER A 200 -9.51 2.87 10.02
C SER A 200 -9.03 1.44 10.32
N ILE A 201 -9.99 0.55 10.53
CA ILE A 201 -9.75 -0.83 11.00
C ILE A 201 -9.10 -1.76 9.97
N GLY A 202 -8.90 -1.29 8.74
CA GLY A 202 -8.29 -2.05 7.66
C GLY A 202 -9.21 -3.12 7.04
N ALA A 203 -8.63 -3.95 6.15
CA ALA A 203 -9.34 -5.02 5.44
C ALA A 203 -8.42 -6.25 5.30
N ASN A 204 -7.86 -6.73 6.40
CA ASN A 204 -6.84 -7.78 6.41
C ASN A 204 -7.40 -9.20 6.25
N ILE A 205 -8.72 -9.39 6.37
CA ILE A 205 -9.33 -10.72 6.24
C ILE A 205 -9.24 -11.16 4.77
N PRO A 206 -8.54 -12.28 4.47
CA PRO A 206 -8.43 -12.80 3.12
C PRO A 206 -9.81 -13.19 2.58
N ARG A 207 -10.03 -12.91 1.29
CA ARG A 207 -11.22 -13.43 0.60
C ARG A 207 -10.98 -14.88 0.25
N LYS A 208 -11.94 -15.74 0.57
CA LYS A 208 -11.95 -17.13 0.13
C LYS A 208 -12.27 -17.23 -1.35
N MET A 209 -11.72 -18.24 -2.02
CA MET A 209 -12.01 -18.56 -3.42
C MET A 209 -13.33 -19.31 -3.55
N ALA A 210 -13.82 -19.92 -2.48
CA ALA A 210 -15.02 -20.76 -2.42
C ALA A 210 -14.96 -21.96 -3.39
N ILE A 211 -13.80 -22.62 -3.42
CA ILE A 211 -13.57 -23.85 -4.19
C ILE A 211 -13.32 -25.03 -3.25
N GLU A 212 -13.56 -26.23 -3.75
CA GLU A 212 -13.35 -27.48 -3.00
C GLU A 212 -11.85 -27.64 -2.65
N GLY A 213 -11.57 -28.02 -1.39
CA GLY A 213 -10.23 -28.23 -0.87
C GLY A 213 -9.52 -26.97 -0.38
N GLU A 214 -10.19 -25.81 -0.35
CA GLU A 214 -9.61 -24.57 0.17
C GLU A 214 -9.32 -24.64 1.68
N GLU A 215 -9.96 -25.57 2.38
CA GLU A 215 -9.80 -25.84 3.82
C GLU A 215 -8.65 -26.79 4.16
N LEU A 216 -7.99 -27.39 3.16
CA LEU A 216 -6.91 -28.35 3.38
C LEU A 216 -5.68 -27.69 4.03
N GLU A 217 -4.99 -28.47 4.87
CA GLU A 217 -3.70 -28.05 5.42
C GLU A 217 -2.72 -27.70 4.29
N GLY A 218 -2.01 -26.57 4.46
CA GLY A 218 -1.09 -26.06 3.44
C GLY A 218 -1.72 -25.03 2.50
N VAL A 219 -3.01 -24.72 2.67
CA VAL A 219 -3.68 -23.60 1.98
C VAL A 219 -3.75 -22.40 2.92
N TYR A 220 -3.22 -21.26 2.48
CA TYR A 220 -3.08 -20.07 3.29
C TYR A 220 -3.64 -18.82 2.59
N GLY A 221 -4.26 -17.94 3.36
CA GLY A 221 -4.59 -16.60 2.88
C GLY A 221 -3.34 -15.72 2.82
N GLY A 222 -3.04 -15.12 1.67
CA GLY A 222 -1.82 -14.35 1.46
C GLY A 222 -1.60 -13.23 2.47
N ASN A 223 -2.63 -12.43 2.76
CA ASN A 223 -2.54 -11.36 3.76
C ASN A 223 -2.19 -11.91 5.14
N SER A 224 -2.85 -12.99 5.57
CA SER A 224 -2.60 -13.60 6.88
C SER A 224 -1.21 -14.19 6.97
N LEU A 225 -0.69 -14.75 5.88
CA LEU A 225 0.65 -15.30 5.81
C LEU A 225 1.72 -14.20 5.99
N LEU A 226 1.57 -13.07 5.30
CA LEU A 226 2.48 -11.94 5.42
C LEU A 226 2.39 -11.27 6.79
N GLU A 227 1.16 -11.11 7.33
CA GLU A 227 0.92 -10.43 8.62
C GLU A 227 1.50 -11.21 9.80
N ASN A 228 1.34 -12.53 9.82
CA ASN A 228 1.68 -13.35 10.99
C ASN A 228 3.17 -13.64 11.09
N GLN A 229 3.96 -13.45 10.04
CA GLN A 229 5.40 -13.77 9.97
C GLN A 229 5.77 -15.22 10.38
N ASN A 230 4.79 -16.04 10.74
CA ASN A 230 4.93 -17.46 11.04
C ASN A 230 4.79 -18.25 9.74
N HIS A 231 5.82 -18.20 8.92
CA HIS A 231 5.86 -18.94 7.68
C HIS A 231 6.15 -20.43 7.95
N PRO A 232 5.50 -21.35 7.22
CA PRO A 232 5.92 -22.75 7.22
C PRO A 232 7.31 -22.88 6.58
N ASP A 233 7.98 -24.00 6.79
CA ASP A 233 9.22 -24.31 6.07
C ASP A 233 8.91 -24.54 4.59
N TYR A 234 9.48 -23.73 3.72
CA TYR A 234 9.35 -23.83 2.26
C TYR A 234 10.49 -24.57 1.59
N THR A 235 11.50 -24.99 2.33
CA THR A 235 12.70 -25.66 1.79
C THR A 235 12.28 -26.86 0.95
N ASN A 236 12.75 -26.91 -0.30
CA ASN A 236 12.41 -27.93 -1.29
C ASN A 236 10.92 -28.07 -1.67
N LYS A 237 10.06 -27.16 -1.22
CA LYS A 237 8.62 -27.16 -1.57
C LYS A 237 8.37 -26.53 -2.93
N LYS A 238 7.27 -26.99 -3.56
CA LYS A 238 6.64 -26.30 -4.69
C LYS A 238 5.44 -25.54 -4.16
N VAL A 239 5.35 -24.27 -4.48
CA VAL A 239 4.30 -23.39 -3.97
C VAL A 239 3.57 -22.72 -5.13
N ALA A 240 2.24 -22.78 -5.09
CA ALA A 240 1.37 -22.06 -6.01
C ALA A 240 0.81 -20.81 -5.33
N ILE A 241 0.88 -19.68 -6.01
CA ILE A 241 0.31 -18.39 -5.58
C ILE A 241 -0.85 -18.05 -6.51
N ILE A 242 -2.03 -17.87 -5.96
CA ILE A 242 -3.23 -17.59 -6.74
C ILE A 242 -3.53 -16.10 -6.71
N GLY A 243 -3.46 -15.46 -7.88
CA GLY A 243 -3.76 -14.05 -8.05
C GLY A 243 -2.66 -13.26 -8.75
N GLY A 244 -2.98 -12.02 -9.15
CA GLY A 244 -2.08 -11.15 -9.92
C GLY A 244 -1.88 -9.76 -9.31
N GLY A 245 -2.24 -9.57 -8.03
CA GLY A 245 -2.06 -8.29 -7.32
C GLY A 245 -0.73 -8.19 -6.58
N ASN A 246 -0.46 -7.01 -5.98
CA ASN A 246 0.76 -6.78 -5.22
C ASN A 246 0.93 -7.78 -4.08
N VAL A 247 -0.13 -8.16 -3.37
CA VAL A 247 -0.08 -9.19 -2.32
C VAL A 247 0.42 -10.54 -2.86
N ALA A 248 0.00 -10.92 -4.08
CA ALA A 248 0.48 -12.15 -4.70
C ALA A 248 1.97 -12.06 -5.03
N MET A 249 2.45 -10.91 -5.50
CA MET A 249 3.88 -10.68 -5.75
C MET A 249 4.68 -10.69 -4.45
N ASP A 250 4.16 -10.04 -3.41
CA ASP A 250 4.77 -10.02 -2.08
C ASP A 250 4.92 -11.44 -1.51
N CYS A 251 3.86 -12.25 -1.57
CA CYS A 251 3.91 -13.65 -1.16
C CYS A 251 4.90 -14.46 -2.00
N ALA A 252 4.84 -14.35 -3.34
CA ALA A 252 5.69 -15.12 -4.24
C ALA A 252 7.17 -14.82 -4.00
N ARG A 253 7.55 -13.55 -3.90
CA ARG A 253 8.93 -13.13 -3.65
C ARG A 253 9.41 -13.53 -2.26
N THR A 254 8.57 -13.34 -1.24
CA THR A 254 8.89 -13.76 0.14
C THR A 254 9.16 -15.25 0.20
N ILE A 255 8.25 -16.07 -0.32
CA ILE A 255 8.37 -17.53 -0.30
C ILE A 255 9.57 -18.02 -1.12
N LYS A 256 9.85 -17.37 -2.27
CA LYS A 256 11.03 -17.69 -3.07
C LYS A 256 12.32 -17.41 -2.33
N ARG A 257 12.42 -16.26 -1.66
CA ARG A 257 13.57 -15.87 -0.83
C ARG A 257 13.75 -16.77 0.40
N MET A 258 12.67 -17.36 0.90
CA MET A 258 12.69 -18.34 1.99
C MET A 258 13.06 -19.77 1.54
N GLY A 259 13.54 -19.96 0.30
CA GLY A 259 14.14 -21.20 -0.16
C GLY A 259 13.18 -22.19 -0.82
N ALA A 260 12.00 -21.78 -1.25
CA ALA A 260 11.12 -22.65 -2.02
C ALA A 260 11.79 -23.09 -3.34
N LYS A 261 11.72 -24.40 -3.64
CA LYS A 261 12.27 -24.98 -4.87
C LYS A 261 11.64 -24.37 -6.11
N GLN A 262 10.32 -24.23 -6.09
CA GLN A 262 9.54 -23.68 -7.19
C GLN A 262 8.41 -22.81 -6.63
N VAL A 263 8.23 -21.63 -7.20
CA VAL A 263 7.09 -20.75 -6.91
C VAL A 263 6.44 -20.41 -8.24
N VAL A 264 5.14 -20.72 -8.37
CA VAL A 264 4.36 -20.48 -9.58
C VAL A 264 3.19 -19.58 -9.25
N VAL A 265 3.10 -18.43 -9.91
CA VAL A 265 1.95 -17.53 -9.83
C VAL A 265 0.93 -17.95 -10.89
N ILE A 266 -0.27 -18.31 -10.45
CA ILE A 266 -1.38 -18.71 -11.32
C ILE A 266 -2.35 -17.54 -11.43
N TYR A 267 -2.57 -17.08 -12.65
CA TYR A 267 -3.45 -15.93 -12.89
C TYR A 267 -4.39 -16.16 -14.07
N ARG A 268 -5.69 -15.96 -13.82
CA ARG A 268 -6.77 -16.23 -14.79
C ARG A 268 -6.86 -15.26 -15.97
N ARG A 269 -6.00 -14.23 -16.00
CA ARG A 269 -5.88 -13.29 -17.14
C ARG A 269 -4.46 -13.31 -17.66
N SER A 270 -4.14 -12.45 -18.62
CA SER A 270 -2.76 -12.29 -19.10
C SER A 270 -1.97 -11.34 -18.21
N GLU A 271 -0.67 -11.24 -18.46
CA GLU A 271 0.23 -10.33 -17.75
C GLU A 271 -0.23 -8.87 -17.87
N ALA A 272 -0.76 -8.48 -19.03
CA ALA A 272 -1.21 -7.12 -19.29
C ALA A 272 -2.36 -6.67 -18.36
N GLU A 273 -3.18 -7.61 -17.87
CA GLU A 273 -4.28 -7.34 -16.97
C GLU A 273 -3.91 -7.49 -15.49
N MET A 274 -2.63 -7.79 -15.17
CA MET A 274 -2.21 -7.89 -13.77
C MET A 274 -2.38 -6.54 -13.06
N PRO A 275 -3.05 -6.52 -11.90
CA PRO A 275 -3.16 -5.30 -11.10
C PRO A 275 -1.88 -4.95 -10.34
N ALA A 276 -0.91 -5.88 -10.22
CA ALA A 276 0.38 -5.63 -9.61
C ALA A 276 1.20 -4.57 -10.37
N GLU A 277 2.13 -3.93 -9.69
CA GLU A 277 3.07 -3.01 -10.30
C GLU A 277 4.04 -3.74 -11.25
N SER A 278 4.31 -3.17 -12.42
CA SER A 278 5.19 -3.79 -13.42
C SER A 278 6.59 -4.08 -12.88
N LYS A 279 7.08 -3.23 -11.97
CA LYS A 279 8.36 -3.43 -11.27
C LYS A 279 8.32 -4.68 -10.42
N GLU A 280 7.26 -4.89 -9.64
CA GLU A 280 7.11 -6.06 -8.77
C GLU A 280 7.01 -7.37 -9.58
N ILE A 281 6.31 -7.33 -10.73
CA ILE A 281 6.25 -8.47 -11.65
C ILE A 281 7.63 -8.77 -12.23
N SER A 282 8.35 -7.73 -12.68
CA SER A 282 9.70 -7.86 -13.22
C SER A 282 10.68 -8.42 -12.19
N ASP A 283 10.62 -7.92 -10.97
CA ASP A 283 11.51 -8.37 -9.89
C ASP A 283 11.19 -9.81 -9.47
N ALA A 284 9.91 -10.19 -9.39
CA ALA A 284 9.51 -11.58 -9.15
C ALA A 284 10.07 -12.54 -10.22
N LYS A 285 10.01 -12.16 -11.51
CA LYS A 285 10.60 -12.95 -12.61
C LYS A 285 12.11 -13.07 -12.48
N LYS A 286 12.82 -11.99 -12.15
CA LYS A 286 14.28 -12.01 -11.92
C LYS A 286 14.67 -12.91 -10.75
N GLU A 287 13.83 -12.99 -9.72
CA GLU A 287 14.01 -13.87 -8.56
C GLU A 287 13.66 -15.35 -8.87
N GLY A 288 13.23 -15.66 -10.10
CA GLY A 288 12.93 -17.01 -10.55
C GLY A 288 11.53 -17.47 -10.14
N VAL A 289 10.58 -16.56 -9.99
CA VAL A 289 9.15 -16.90 -9.87
C VAL A 289 8.60 -17.19 -11.27
N GLU A 290 7.92 -18.29 -11.42
CA GLU A 290 7.26 -18.70 -12.65
C GLU A 290 5.83 -18.16 -12.71
N PHE A 291 5.31 -17.97 -13.93
CA PHE A 291 3.95 -17.45 -14.15
C PHE A 291 3.17 -18.38 -15.08
N LEU A 292 1.99 -18.77 -14.63
CA LEU A 292 1.02 -19.52 -15.40
C LEU A 292 -0.20 -18.63 -15.65
N PHE A 293 -0.17 -17.93 -16.78
CA PHE A 293 -1.25 -17.04 -17.22
C PHE A 293 -2.39 -17.78 -17.88
N LEU A 294 -3.57 -17.17 -17.94
CA LEU A 294 -4.78 -17.70 -18.56
C LEU A 294 -5.15 -19.07 -17.98
N ASN A 295 -4.96 -19.22 -16.68
CA ASN A 295 -5.35 -20.42 -15.93
C ASN A 295 -6.11 -20.01 -14.66
N ASN A 296 -7.26 -20.63 -14.48
CA ASN A 296 -8.10 -20.45 -13.29
C ASN A 296 -8.07 -21.74 -12.46
N ILE A 297 -7.81 -21.61 -11.16
CA ILE A 297 -7.92 -22.75 -10.25
C ILE A 297 -9.40 -23.08 -10.02
N VAL A 298 -9.75 -24.37 -10.08
CA VAL A 298 -11.13 -24.85 -9.88
C VAL A 298 -11.26 -25.77 -8.69
N LYS A 299 -10.17 -26.46 -8.29
CA LYS A 299 -10.20 -27.38 -7.19
C LYS A 299 -8.79 -27.58 -6.59
N ILE A 300 -8.75 -27.80 -5.28
CA ILE A 300 -7.54 -28.23 -4.55
C ILE A 300 -7.73 -29.67 -4.13
N LEU A 301 -6.76 -30.51 -4.43
CA LEU A 301 -6.81 -31.96 -4.22
C LEU A 301 -5.84 -32.39 -3.12
N GLY A 302 -6.28 -33.29 -2.28
CA GLY A 302 -5.52 -33.90 -1.20
C GLY A 302 -6.41 -34.63 -0.21
N THR A 303 -5.86 -35.43 0.67
CA THR A 303 -6.63 -36.12 1.70
C THR A 303 -6.77 -35.27 2.97
N ASN A 304 -5.67 -34.87 3.58
CA ASN A 304 -5.65 -33.98 4.74
C ASN A 304 -4.93 -32.67 4.46
N LYS A 305 -3.98 -32.70 3.53
CA LYS A 305 -3.17 -31.55 3.10
C LYS A 305 -3.18 -31.43 1.59
N VAL A 306 -2.85 -30.23 1.10
CA VAL A 306 -2.76 -29.99 -0.33
C VAL A 306 -1.67 -30.85 -0.98
N GLU A 307 -2.03 -31.56 -2.04
CA GLU A 307 -1.14 -32.38 -2.85
C GLU A 307 -1.06 -31.90 -4.29
N LYS A 308 -2.19 -31.48 -4.86
CA LYS A 308 -2.33 -31.04 -6.24
C LYS A 308 -3.37 -29.91 -6.33
N ILE A 309 -3.27 -29.17 -7.41
CA ILE A 309 -4.29 -28.20 -7.81
C ILE A 309 -4.77 -28.50 -9.21
N GLU A 310 -6.06 -28.36 -9.44
CA GLU A 310 -6.69 -28.49 -10.74
C GLU A 310 -6.97 -27.10 -11.31
N CYS A 311 -6.51 -26.87 -12.52
CA CYS A 311 -6.68 -25.60 -13.23
C CYS A 311 -7.39 -25.84 -14.56
N ILE A 312 -8.24 -24.89 -14.96
CA ILE A 312 -8.84 -24.83 -16.27
C ILE A 312 -8.26 -23.63 -17.03
N LYS A 313 -8.08 -23.79 -18.33
CA LYS A 313 -7.64 -22.69 -19.19
C LYS A 313 -8.74 -21.64 -19.31
N THR A 314 -8.33 -20.39 -19.47
CA THR A 314 -9.24 -19.26 -19.68
C THR A 314 -8.87 -18.50 -20.93
N GLU A 315 -9.86 -17.90 -21.56
CA GLU A 315 -9.69 -16.88 -22.59
C GLU A 315 -10.25 -15.54 -22.14
N LEU A 316 -9.77 -14.47 -22.75
CA LEU A 316 -10.19 -13.11 -22.41
C LEU A 316 -11.23 -12.62 -23.43
N VAL A 317 -12.47 -12.49 -22.98
CA VAL A 317 -13.60 -12.04 -23.80
C VAL A 317 -13.95 -10.60 -23.45
N GLN A 318 -14.09 -9.75 -24.47
CA GLN A 318 -14.61 -8.40 -24.31
C GLN A 318 -16.13 -8.46 -24.29
N LYS A 319 -16.72 -8.16 -23.13
CA LYS A 319 -18.18 -8.04 -23.03
C LYS A 319 -18.62 -6.64 -23.44
N GLU A 320 -19.77 -6.57 -24.06
CA GLU A 320 -20.37 -5.31 -24.51
C GLU A 320 -20.60 -4.38 -23.29
N GLY A 321 -20.16 -3.14 -23.38
CA GLY A 321 -20.26 -2.15 -22.30
C GLY A 321 -19.19 -2.26 -21.20
N GLU A 322 -18.34 -3.30 -21.18
CA GLU A 322 -17.23 -3.41 -20.23
C GLU A 322 -15.94 -2.83 -20.82
N THR A 323 -15.23 -2.04 -20.04
CA THR A 323 -13.90 -1.51 -20.43
C THR A 323 -12.78 -2.53 -20.22
N ARG A 324 -13.04 -3.62 -19.52
CA ARG A 324 -12.05 -4.63 -19.11
C ARG A 324 -12.47 -6.01 -19.61
N LYS A 325 -11.54 -6.72 -20.26
CA LYS A 325 -11.77 -8.11 -20.68
C LYS A 325 -12.05 -9.02 -19.48
N SER A 326 -13.04 -9.87 -19.59
CA SER A 326 -13.41 -10.86 -18.56
C SER A 326 -12.87 -12.24 -18.91
N PRO A 327 -12.27 -12.98 -17.95
CA PRO A 327 -11.82 -14.34 -18.20
C PRO A 327 -13.02 -15.30 -18.25
N VAL A 328 -13.06 -16.13 -19.26
CA VAL A 328 -14.05 -17.21 -19.45
C VAL A 328 -13.28 -18.53 -19.50
N ASN A 329 -13.79 -19.55 -18.80
CA ASN A 329 -13.20 -20.88 -18.83
C ASN A 329 -13.41 -21.49 -20.21
N ILE A 330 -12.34 -22.14 -20.74
CA ILE A 330 -12.42 -22.94 -21.97
C ILE A 330 -12.34 -24.41 -21.57
N GLU A 331 -13.15 -25.24 -22.26
CA GLU A 331 -13.13 -26.69 -22.06
C GLU A 331 -11.82 -27.34 -22.52
#